data_ba35e27a2958713597eeffab614758ed
#
_entry.id   ba35e27a2958713597eeffab614758ed
#
_cell.length_a   1.000
_cell.length_b   1.000
_cell.length_c   1.000
_cell.angle_alpha   90.00
_cell.angle_beta   90.00
_cell.angle_gamma   90.00
#
_symmetry.space_group_name_H-M   'P 1'
#
loop_
_entity.id
_entity.type
_entity.pdbx_description
1 polymer ?
#
loop_
_entity_poly.entity_id
_entity_poly.type
_entity_poly.pdbx_seq_one_letter_code
_entity_poly.pdbx_strand_id
1 'polypeptide(L)'
;IRRNGQVVPWSEAKIEIAVRKSFLALHLDSEPAVEIAPAVTDRLVASGQAFINIEDVQDAVQEEMMRQSQFKVAEAYILYRAHRSRVREEEGIAPADETEQESMIVVTEANGDTNFWDGVDLKRRIDFASIGLDLNIDADTIEKELRRSLYPEMKRADLQKTIILNAKSMIEKDADFARFAGRIL
;
A
#
# COMPACT_ATOMS: atom_id res chain seq x y z
N ILE A 1 1.67 -11.76 14.95
CA ILE A 1 1.00 -10.79 15.82
C ILE A 1 1.33 -9.38 15.29
N ARG A 2 0.35 -8.54 15.13
CA ARG A 2 0.51 -7.12 14.79
C ARG A 2 1.10 -6.33 15.97
N ARG A 3 1.61 -5.12 15.72
CA ARG A 3 2.12 -4.21 16.77
C ARG A 3 1.12 -3.86 17.87
N ASN A 4 -0.17 -3.84 17.54
CA ASN A 4 -1.25 -3.62 18.50
C ASN A 4 -1.65 -4.88 19.30
N GLY A 5 -0.90 -5.97 19.17
CA GLY A 5 -1.18 -7.25 19.83
C GLY A 5 -2.25 -8.11 19.15
N GLN A 6 -2.87 -7.63 18.07
CA GLN A 6 -3.90 -8.39 17.36
C GLN A 6 -3.29 -9.58 16.64
N VAL A 7 -3.88 -10.76 16.81
CA VAL A 7 -3.53 -11.97 16.07
C VAL A 7 -4.29 -11.96 14.74
N VAL A 8 -3.57 -12.09 13.65
CA VAL A 8 -4.13 -12.14 12.29
C VAL A 8 -3.59 -13.37 11.54
N PRO A 9 -4.33 -13.88 10.55
CA PRO A 9 -3.84 -14.95 9.70
C PRO A 9 -2.53 -14.56 9.00
N TRP A 10 -1.67 -15.57 8.78
CA TRP A 10 -0.47 -15.41 7.97
C TRP A 10 -0.82 -15.04 6.52
N SER A 11 -0.04 -14.17 5.93
CA SER A 11 -0.20 -13.79 4.52
C SER A 11 1.17 -13.56 3.88
N GLU A 12 1.62 -14.53 3.10
CA GLU A 12 2.85 -14.45 2.31
C GLU A 12 2.77 -13.36 1.25
N ALA A 13 1.60 -13.16 0.65
CA ALA A 13 1.38 -12.09 -0.33
C ALA A 13 1.73 -10.70 0.19
N LYS A 14 1.54 -10.43 1.50
CA LYS A 14 1.94 -9.17 2.11
C LYS A 14 3.45 -9.00 2.17
N ILE A 15 4.18 -10.09 2.37
CA ILE A 15 5.64 -10.09 2.34
C ILE A 15 6.12 -9.82 0.92
N GLU A 16 5.59 -10.53 -0.06
CA GLU A 16 5.93 -10.33 -1.47
C GLU A 16 5.70 -8.87 -1.89
N ILE A 17 4.53 -8.31 -1.58
CA ILE A 17 4.22 -6.91 -1.86
C ILE A 17 5.24 -5.97 -1.21
N ALA A 18 5.60 -6.18 0.06
CA ALA A 18 6.56 -5.32 0.76
C ALA A 18 7.96 -5.40 0.12
N VAL A 19 8.38 -6.58 -0.31
CA VAL A 19 9.66 -6.78 -1.00
C VAL A 19 9.64 -6.14 -2.39
N ARG A 20 8.59 -6.37 -3.19
CA ARG A 20 8.43 -5.72 -4.51
C ARG A 20 8.54 -4.21 -4.42
N LYS A 21 7.94 -3.59 -3.41
CA LYS A 21 8.05 -2.16 -3.14
C LYS A 21 9.50 -1.68 -3.06
N SER A 22 10.33 -2.44 -2.39
CA SER A 22 11.73 -2.07 -2.18
C SER A 22 12.55 -2.15 -3.47
N PHE A 23 12.26 -3.14 -4.33
CA PHE A 23 12.85 -3.22 -5.66
C PHE A 23 12.43 -2.04 -6.54
N LEU A 24 11.15 -1.75 -6.57
CA LEU A 24 10.61 -0.68 -7.43
C LEU A 24 10.99 0.72 -6.96
N ALA A 25 11.17 0.93 -5.65
CA ALA A 25 11.72 2.19 -5.12
C ALA A 25 13.12 2.49 -5.68
N LEU A 26 13.84 1.45 -6.10
CA LEU A 26 15.14 1.55 -6.74
C LEU A 26 15.09 1.44 -8.28
N HIS A 27 13.88 1.41 -8.87
CA HIS A 27 13.67 1.18 -10.30
C HIS A 27 14.28 -0.14 -10.80
N LEU A 28 14.29 -1.17 -9.95
CA LEU A 28 14.77 -2.51 -10.27
C LEU A 28 13.60 -3.44 -10.57
N ASP A 29 13.90 -4.50 -11.33
CA ASP A 29 12.95 -5.60 -11.54
C ASP A 29 12.58 -6.25 -10.21
N SER A 30 11.29 -6.42 -9.97
CA SER A 30 10.74 -6.96 -8.72
C SER A 30 10.47 -8.47 -8.74
N GLU A 31 10.81 -9.15 -9.84
CA GLU A 31 10.63 -10.62 -9.97
C GLU A 31 11.26 -11.41 -8.82
N PRO A 32 12.45 -11.06 -8.28
CA PRO A 32 13.03 -11.77 -7.15
C PRO A 32 12.17 -11.81 -5.89
N ALA A 33 11.19 -10.91 -5.77
CA ALA A 33 10.27 -10.93 -4.63
C ALA A 33 9.44 -12.22 -4.54
N VAL A 34 9.17 -12.86 -5.70
CA VAL A 34 8.43 -14.13 -5.80
C VAL A 34 9.19 -15.28 -5.11
N GLU A 35 10.51 -15.25 -5.10
CA GLU A 35 11.35 -16.25 -4.44
C GLU A 35 11.63 -15.88 -2.97
N ILE A 36 11.75 -14.59 -2.67
CA ILE A 36 12.05 -14.10 -1.31
C ILE A 36 10.91 -14.38 -0.35
N ALA A 37 9.67 -14.13 -0.75
CA ALA A 37 8.51 -14.25 0.14
C ALA A 37 8.26 -15.67 0.63
N PRO A 38 8.25 -16.72 -0.22
CA PRO A 38 8.19 -18.11 0.24
C PRO A 38 9.38 -18.51 1.11
N ALA A 39 10.61 -18.11 0.76
CA ALA A 39 11.80 -18.41 1.54
C ALA A 39 11.73 -17.85 2.97
N VAL A 40 11.18 -16.63 3.14
CA VAL A 40 10.92 -16.05 4.45
C VAL A 40 9.85 -16.84 5.19
N THR A 41 8.77 -17.23 4.52
CA THR A 41 7.69 -18.04 5.09
C THR A 41 8.23 -19.38 5.61
N ASP A 42 8.96 -20.12 4.79
CA ASP A 42 9.54 -21.42 5.14
C ASP A 42 10.47 -21.30 6.34
N ARG A 43 11.30 -20.28 6.39
CA ARG A 43 12.21 -20.02 7.50
C ARG A 43 11.48 -19.75 8.81
N LEU A 44 10.44 -18.93 8.75
CA LEU A 44 9.63 -18.60 9.94
C LEU A 44 8.81 -19.81 10.41
N VAL A 45 8.29 -20.63 9.50
CA VAL A 45 7.64 -21.90 9.83
C VAL A 45 8.63 -22.88 10.48
N ALA A 46 9.86 -22.96 9.96
CA ALA A 46 10.91 -23.82 10.51
C ALA A 46 11.33 -23.40 11.93
N SER A 47 11.08 -22.15 12.35
CA SER A 47 11.35 -21.70 13.73
C SER A 47 10.45 -22.37 14.77
N GLY A 48 9.34 -23.00 14.35
CA GLY A 48 8.39 -23.69 15.21
C GLY A 48 7.56 -22.78 16.13
N GLN A 49 7.60 -21.47 15.93
CA GLN A 49 6.85 -20.52 16.73
C GLN A 49 5.36 -20.54 16.33
N ALA A 50 4.47 -20.71 17.31
CA ALA A 50 3.02 -20.67 17.07
C ALA A 50 2.51 -19.26 16.73
N PHE A 51 3.21 -18.23 17.22
CA PHE A 51 2.89 -16.83 16.99
C PHE A 51 4.17 -16.07 16.66
N ILE A 52 4.16 -15.31 15.59
CA ILE A 52 5.30 -14.54 15.09
C ILE A 52 4.92 -13.06 15.16
N ASN A 53 5.78 -12.24 15.73
CA ASN A 53 5.60 -10.80 15.77
C ASN A 53 5.94 -10.17 14.41
N ILE A 54 5.30 -9.07 14.10
CA ILE A 54 5.54 -8.36 12.83
C ILE A 54 7.01 -7.93 12.69
N GLU A 55 7.67 -7.58 13.79
CA GLU A 55 9.08 -7.20 13.77
C GLU A 55 9.97 -8.38 13.37
N ASP A 56 9.70 -9.59 13.91
CA ASP A 56 10.44 -10.80 13.54
C ASP A 56 10.26 -11.15 12.05
N VAL A 57 9.05 -10.93 11.51
CA VAL A 57 8.78 -11.09 10.08
C VAL A 57 9.62 -10.11 9.26
N GLN A 58 9.64 -8.84 9.66
CA GLN A 58 10.37 -7.80 8.96
C GLN A 58 11.88 -8.02 8.98
N ASP A 59 12.40 -8.52 10.09
CA ASP A 59 13.82 -8.86 10.22
C ASP A 59 14.18 -10.08 9.36
N ALA A 60 13.30 -11.10 9.33
CA ALA A 60 13.48 -12.26 8.45
C ALA A 60 13.49 -11.88 6.96
N VAL A 61 12.63 -10.94 6.55
CA VAL A 61 12.59 -10.37 5.18
C VAL A 61 13.92 -9.70 4.84
N GLN A 62 14.40 -8.84 5.72
CA GLN A 62 15.67 -8.13 5.56
C GLN A 62 16.85 -9.10 5.43
N GLU A 63 16.92 -10.09 6.31
CA GLU A 63 17.98 -11.11 6.30
C GLU A 63 17.92 -11.96 5.01
N GLU A 64 16.75 -12.31 4.53
CA GLU A 64 16.60 -13.10 3.30
C GLU A 64 17.04 -12.31 2.07
N MET A 65 16.67 -11.01 1.97
CA MET A 65 17.19 -10.15 0.91
C MET A 65 18.72 -10.06 0.94
N MET A 66 19.32 -9.94 2.12
CA MET A 66 20.79 -9.95 2.27
C MET A 66 21.41 -11.27 1.85
N ARG A 67 20.78 -12.41 2.21
CA ARG A 67 21.22 -13.75 1.83
C ARG A 67 21.23 -13.95 0.33
N GLN A 68 20.23 -13.39 -0.36
CA GLN A 68 20.14 -13.41 -1.82
C GLN A 68 20.97 -12.30 -2.49
N SER A 69 21.89 -11.68 -1.74
CA SER A 69 22.79 -10.61 -2.22
C SER A 69 22.07 -9.34 -2.72
N GLN A 70 20.81 -9.14 -2.32
CA GLN A 70 20.00 -7.97 -2.66
C GLN A 70 20.25 -6.81 -1.67
N PHE A 71 21.53 -6.46 -1.43
CA PHE A 71 21.94 -5.53 -0.38
C PHE A 71 21.32 -4.14 -0.49
N LYS A 72 21.26 -3.58 -1.71
CA LYS A 72 20.66 -2.27 -1.94
C LYS A 72 19.14 -2.27 -1.69
N VAL A 73 18.48 -3.37 -2.03
CA VAL A 73 17.04 -3.54 -1.80
C VAL A 73 16.76 -3.71 -0.32
N ALA A 74 17.60 -4.46 0.40
CA ALA A 74 17.52 -4.59 1.86
C ALA A 74 17.71 -3.23 2.54
N GLU A 75 18.68 -2.41 2.10
CA GLU A 75 18.88 -1.05 2.59
C GLU A 75 17.63 -0.17 2.37
N ALA A 76 17.08 -0.18 1.17
CA ALA A 76 15.86 0.57 0.84
C ALA A 76 14.67 0.13 1.72
N TYR A 77 14.54 -1.17 1.96
CA TYR A 77 13.52 -1.74 2.84
C TYR A 77 13.66 -1.24 4.28
N ILE A 78 14.88 -1.24 4.82
CA ILE A 78 15.18 -0.76 6.18
C ILE A 78 14.83 0.74 6.30
N LEU A 79 15.29 1.55 5.34
CA LEU A 79 15.02 2.99 5.33
C LEU A 79 13.54 3.29 5.23
N TYR A 80 12.81 2.53 4.40
CA TYR A 80 11.35 2.64 4.30
C TYR A 80 10.66 2.30 5.64
N ARG A 81 11.04 1.20 6.30
CA ARG A 81 10.54 0.84 7.64
C ARG A 81 10.76 1.97 8.65
N ALA A 82 11.97 2.49 8.71
CA ALA A 82 12.35 3.57 9.63
C ALA A 82 11.55 4.84 9.37
N HIS A 83 11.38 5.21 8.09
CA HIS A 83 10.56 6.35 7.70
C HIS A 83 9.10 6.17 8.13
N ARG A 84 8.50 5.02 7.83
CA ARG A 84 7.11 4.70 8.20
C ARG A 84 6.90 4.69 9.73
N SER A 85 7.88 4.21 10.50
CA SER A 85 7.81 4.24 11.96
C SER A 85 7.79 5.68 12.48
N ARG A 86 8.66 6.54 11.94
CA ARG A 86 8.72 7.95 12.31
C ARG A 86 7.44 8.71 11.99
N VAL A 87 6.91 8.53 10.77
CA VAL A 87 5.65 9.17 10.36
C VAL A 87 4.50 8.78 11.29
N ARG A 88 4.39 7.52 11.67
CA ARG A 88 3.37 7.07 12.63
C ARG A 88 3.53 7.71 14.01
N GLU A 89 4.75 7.82 14.50
CA GLU A 89 5.04 8.47 15.79
C GLU A 89 4.67 9.95 15.76
N GLU A 90 4.94 10.64 14.66
CA GLU A 90 4.64 12.07 14.47
C GLU A 90 3.13 12.32 14.28
N GLU A 91 2.42 11.44 13.57
CA GLU A 91 0.99 11.57 13.29
C GLU A 91 0.09 11.03 14.42
N GLY A 92 0.68 10.37 15.43
CA GLY A 92 -0.06 9.78 16.55
C GLY A 92 -1.02 8.66 16.13
N ILE A 93 -0.78 8.04 14.96
CA ILE A 93 -1.62 6.98 14.41
C ILE A 93 -1.48 5.73 15.27
N ALA A 94 -2.59 5.29 15.87
CA ALA A 94 -2.60 4.07 16.64
C ALA A 94 -2.30 2.85 15.74
N PRO A 95 -1.60 1.82 16.26
CA PRO A 95 -1.23 0.62 15.50
C PRO A 95 -2.39 -0.14 14.84
N ALA A 96 -3.63 0.16 15.24
CA ALA A 96 -4.84 -0.50 14.72
C ALA A 96 -5.24 -0.05 13.31
N ASP A 97 -4.84 1.15 12.87
CA ASP A 97 -5.28 1.73 11.59
C ASP A 97 -4.43 1.29 10.39
N GLU A 98 -3.45 0.41 10.60
CA GLU A 98 -2.57 -0.09 9.54
C GLU A 98 -3.29 -0.92 8.44
N THR A 99 -4.54 -1.33 8.67
CA THR A 99 -5.26 -2.24 7.77
C THR A 99 -5.80 -1.57 6.51
N GLU A 100 -6.02 -0.26 6.54
CA GLU A 100 -6.65 0.47 5.44
C GLU A 100 -5.64 1.24 4.56
N GLN A 101 -4.48 1.62 5.08
CA GLN A 101 -3.47 2.39 4.33
C GLN A 101 -2.43 1.54 3.58
N GLU A 102 -2.39 0.23 3.81
CA GLU A 102 -1.38 -0.67 3.21
C GLU A 102 -1.79 -1.31 1.88
N SER A 103 -2.95 -1.01 1.34
CA SER A 103 -3.30 -1.50 0.00
C SER A 103 -2.54 -0.71 -1.08
N MET A 104 -1.23 -0.91 -1.14
CA MET A 104 -0.52 -0.54 -2.35
C MET A 104 -0.98 -1.44 -3.48
N ILE A 105 -1.32 -0.81 -4.57
CA ILE A 105 -1.81 -1.45 -5.77
C ILE A 105 -0.65 -1.57 -6.74
N VAL A 106 -0.41 -2.76 -7.25
CA VAL A 106 0.47 -2.96 -8.39
C VAL A 106 -0.28 -2.51 -9.63
N VAL A 107 0.23 -1.51 -10.29
CA VAL A 107 -0.38 -0.96 -11.50
C VAL A 107 0.46 -1.34 -12.72
N THR A 108 -0.17 -2.05 -13.66
CA THR A 108 0.42 -2.36 -14.95
C THR A 108 0.14 -1.21 -15.93
N GLU A 109 1.19 -0.61 -16.44
CA GLU A 109 1.12 0.45 -17.45
C GLU A 109 0.82 -0.13 -18.85
N ALA A 110 0.47 0.74 -19.79
CA ALA A 110 0.15 0.33 -21.16
C ALA A 110 1.33 -0.31 -21.91
N ASN A 111 2.56 0.00 -21.52
CA ASN A 111 3.80 -0.58 -22.07
C ASN A 111 4.17 -1.94 -21.43
N GLY A 112 3.39 -2.42 -20.46
CA GLY A 112 3.63 -3.66 -19.73
C GLY A 112 4.47 -3.50 -18.47
N ASP A 113 5.01 -2.30 -18.21
CA ASP A 113 5.73 -2.04 -16.96
C ASP A 113 4.81 -2.09 -15.76
N THR A 114 5.32 -2.54 -14.63
CA THR A 114 4.59 -2.57 -13.38
C THR A 114 5.15 -1.54 -12.41
N ASN A 115 4.26 -0.71 -11.86
CA ASN A 115 4.58 0.31 -10.88
C ASN A 115 3.71 0.14 -9.65
N PHE A 116 4.21 0.59 -8.48
CA PHE A 116 3.36 0.72 -7.32
C PHE A 116 2.62 2.04 -7.32
N TRP A 117 1.34 1.94 -7.01
CA TRP A 117 0.51 3.09 -6.72
C TRP A 117 0.19 3.10 -5.21
N ASP A 118 0.69 4.10 -4.51
CA ASP A 118 0.50 4.29 -3.06
C ASP A 118 -0.69 5.21 -2.72
N GLY A 119 -1.28 5.83 -3.75
CA GLY A 119 -2.41 6.73 -3.60
C GLY A 119 -2.06 8.15 -3.14
N VAL A 120 -0.78 8.49 -2.98
CA VAL A 120 -0.37 9.87 -2.64
C VAL A 120 -0.83 10.87 -3.70
N ASP A 121 -0.81 10.47 -4.95
CA ASP A 121 -1.34 11.27 -6.05
C ASP A 121 -2.87 11.44 -5.96
N LEU A 122 -3.58 10.42 -5.48
CA LEU A 122 -5.04 10.51 -5.26
C LEU A 122 -5.37 11.54 -4.19
N LYS A 123 -4.65 11.55 -3.07
CA LYS A 123 -4.86 12.53 -2.01
C LYS A 123 -4.67 13.95 -2.53
N ARG A 124 -3.60 14.20 -3.27
CA ARG A 124 -3.36 15.51 -3.92
C ARG A 124 -4.47 15.89 -4.90
N ARG A 125 -5.00 14.93 -5.66
CA ARG A 125 -6.12 15.17 -6.58
C ARG A 125 -7.41 15.48 -5.83
N ILE A 126 -7.68 14.80 -4.71
CA ILE A 126 -8.82 15.08 -3.84
C ILE A 126 -8.72 16.50 -3.31
N ASP A 127 -7.59 16.89 -2.74
CA ASP A 127 -7.36 18.24 -2.23
C ASP A 127 -7.61 19.28 -3.33
N PHE A 128 -7.02 19.09 -4.51
CA PHE A 128 -7.21 19.99 -5.64
C PHE A 128 -8.66 20.04 -6.13
N ALA A 129 -9.32 18.89 -6.27
CA ALA A 129 -10.70 18.80 -6.73
C ALA A 129 -11.70 19.45 -5.76
N SER A 130 -11.37 19.46 -4.46
CA SER A 130 -12.20 20.02 -3.39
C SER A 130 -12.10 21.55 -3.27
N ILE A 131 -11.12 22.19 -3.90
CA ILE A 131 -10.92 23.64 -3.78
C ILE A 131 -12.19 24.40 -4.19
N GLY A 132 -12.73 25.19 -3.24
CA GLY A 132 -13.91 26.01 -3.46
C GLY A 132 -15.22 25.24 -3.61
N LEU A 133 -15.27 23.99 -3.17
CA LEU A 133 -16.50 23.20 -3.02
C LEU A 133 -16.83 23.08 -1.53
N ASP A 134 -18.11 23.15 -1.22
CA ASP A 134 -18.64 22.91 0.13
C ASP A 134 -19.13 21.47 0.24
N LEU A 135 -18.17 20.54 0.35
CA LEU A 135 -18.46 19.12 0.43
C LEU A 135 -18.84 18.75 1.87
N ASN A 136 -20.00 18.12 2.05
CA ASN A 136 -20.49 17.65 3.35
C ASN A 136 -19.72 16.42 3.88
N ILE A 137 -18.67 15.99 3.20
CA ILE A 137 -17.86 14.81 3.51
C ILE A 137 -16.41 15.24 3.54
N ASP A 138 -15.67 14.82 4.57
CA ASP A 138 -14.25 15.11 4.73
C ASP A 138 -13.38 14.36 3.70
N ALA A 139 -12.17 14.87 3.45
CA ALA A 139 -11.26 14.36 2.44
C ALA A 139 -10.85 12.89 2.70
N ASP A 140 -10.71 12.48 3.97
CA ASP A 140 -10.31 11.11 4.31
C ASP A 140 -11.45 10.13 3.99
N THR A 141 -12.68 10.51 4.27
CA THR A 141 -13.87 9.71 3.89
C THR A 141 -14.02 9.63 2.37
N ILE A 142 -13.74 10.71 1.64
CA ILE A 142 -13.72 10.71 0.17
C ILE A 142 -12.64 9.74 -0.34
N GLU A 143 -11.43 9.82 0.19
CA GLU A 143 -10.33 8.92 -0.19
C GLU A 143 -10.71 7.45 0.05
N LYS A 144 -11.28 7.13 1.20
CA LYS A 144 -11.74 5.80 1.58
C LYS A 144 -12.78 5.25 0.59
N GLU A 145 -13.78 6.06 0.23
CA GLU A 145 -14.80 5.67 -0.76
C GLU A 145 -14.21 5.48 -2.17
N LEU A 146 -13.28 6.34 -2.59
CA LEU A 146 -12.61 6.21 -3.88
C LEU A 146 -11.74 4.94 -3.96
N ARG A 147 -11.15 4.52 -2.84
CA ARG A 147 -10.35 3.30 -2.74
C ARG A 147 -11.15 2.02 -2.58
N ARG A 148 -12.43 2.10 -2.24
CA ARG A 148 -13.27 0.97 -1.82
C ARG A 148 -13.31 -0.21 -2.80
N SER A 149 -13.24 0.07 -4.11
CA SER A 149 -13.34 -0.94 -5.17
C SER A 149 -11.99 -1.26 -5.82
N LEU A 150 -10.89 -0.75 -5.24
CA LEU A 150 -9.55 -1.03 -5.75
C LEU A 150 -9.08 -2.40 -5.26
N TYR A 151 -8.34 -3.12 -6.10
CA TYR A 151 -7.79 -4.44 -5.79
C TYR A 151 -6.27 -4.46 -6.04
N PRO A 152 -5.54 -5.43 -5.47
CA PRO A 152 -4.07 -5.39 -5.37
C PRO A 152 -3.31 -5.28 -6.70
N GLU A 153 -3.90 -5.75 -7.80
CA GLU A 153 -3.27 -5.72 -9.12
C GLU A 153 -4.24 -5.16 -10.15
N MET A 154 -3.94 -4.00 -10.72
CA MET A 154 -4.82 -3.32 -11.67
C MET A 154 -4.03 -2.78 -12.87
N LYS A 155 -4.69 -2.70 -14.03
CA LYS A 155 -4.16 -1.87 -15.12
C LYS A 155 -4.37 -0.40 -14.81
N ARG A 156 -3.45 0.46 -15.24
CA ARG A 156 -3.56 1.92 -15.04
C ARG A 156 -4.91 2.48 -15.50
N ALA A 157 -5.38 2.00 -16.64
CA ALA A 157 -6.67 2.42 -17.20
C ALA A 157 -7.85 1.98 -16.31
N ASP A 158 -7.79 0.79 -15.74
CA ASP A 158 -8.85 0.28 -14.86
C ASP A 158 -8.83 1.00 -13.51
N LEU A 159 -7.65 1.30 -12.96
CA LEU A 159 -7.49 2.09 -11.75
C LEU A 159 -8.15 3.47 -11.92
N GLN A 160 -7.81 4.19 -12.99
CA GLN A 160 -8.39 5.50 -13.29
C GLN A 160 -9.90 5.42 -13.47
N LYS A 161 -10.38 4.45 -14.25
CA LYS A 161 -11.81 4.24 -14.48
C LYS A 161 -12.57 3.95 -13.19
N THR A 162 -12.00 3.13 -12.30
CA THR A 162 -12.62 2.78 -11.02
C THR A 162 -12.72 4.00 -10.11
N ILE A 163 -11.67 4.82 -10.01
CA ILE A 163 -11.69 6.07 -9.24
C ILE A 163 -12.79 6.99 -9.75
N ILE A 164 -12.92 7.14 -11.08
CA ILE A 164 -13.96 7.97 -11.69
C ILE A 164 -15.36 7.43 -11.38
N LEU A 165 -15.57 6.13 -11.49
CA LEU A 165 -16.87 5.51 -11.22
C LEU A 165 -17.25 5.68 -9.74
N ASN A 166 -16.30 5.51 -8.83
CA ASN A 166 -16.54 5.72 -7.41
C ASN A 166 -16.85 7.20 -7.11
N ALA A 167 -16.13 8.15 -7.72
CA ALA A 167 -16.42 9.57 -7.59
C ALA A 167 -17.83 9.91 -8.12
N LYS A 168 -18.23 9.33 -9.25
CA LYS A 168 -19.59 9.51 -9.80
C LYS A 168 -20.67 8.95 -8.89
N SER A 169 -20.44 7.82 -8.22
CA SER A 169 -21.43 7.24 -7.30
C SER A 169 -21.69 8.13 -6.07
N MET A 170 -20.77 9.04 -5.77
CA MET A 170 -20.93 9.99 -4.67
C MET A 170 -21.82 11.19 -5.03
N ILE A 171 -22.13 11.41 -6.31
CA ILE A 171 -23.00 12.53 -6.78
C ILE A 171 -24.38 12.44 -6.14
N GLU A 172 -24.88 11.25 -5.87
CA GLU A 172 -26.17 11.06 -5.20
C GLU A 172 -26.18 11.54 -3.74
N LYS A 173 -25.00 11.67 -3.12
CA LYS A 173 -24.85 12.10 -1.74
C LYS A 173 -24.79 13.61 -1.59
N ASP A 174 -24.26 14.31 -2.60
CA ASP A 174 -24.10 15.77 -2.59
C ASP A 174 -23.96 16.31 -4.02
N ALA A 175 -24.66 17.43 -4.32
CA ALA A 175 -24.68 18.05 -5.64
C ALA A 175 -23.28 18.55 -6.09
N ASP A 176 -22.43 18.99 -5.16
CA ASP A 176 -21.09 19.48 -5.47
C ASP A 176 -20.13 18.35 -5.88
N PHE A 177 -20.48 17.07 -5.60
CA PHE A 177 -19.73 15.94 -6.12
C PHE A 177 -19.75 15.82 -7.64
N ALA A 178 -20.70 16.41 -8.34
CA ALA A 178 -20.68 16.48 -9.80
C ALA A 178 -19.48 17.30 -10.30
N ARG A 179 -19.18 18.42 -9.64
CA ARG A 179 -18.01 19.26 -9.94
C ARG A 179 -16.72 18.59 -9.47
N PHE A 180 -16.73 17.99 -8.29
CA PHE A 180 -15.61 17.21 -7.77
C PHE A 180 -15.23 16.07 -8.72
N ALA A 181 -16.20 15.24 -9.15
CA ALA A 181 -15.98 14.13 -10.08
C ALA A 181 -15.43 14.58 -11.44
N GLY A 182 -15.78 15.80 -11.88
CA GLY A 182 -15.21 16.39 -13.09
C GLY A 182 -13.78 16.91 -12.93
N ARG A 183 -13.33 17.21 -11.70
CA ARG A 183 -12.00 17.76 -11.41
C ARG A 183 -10.98 16.69 -10.99
N ILE A 184 -11.43 15.53 -10.47
CA ILE A 184 -10.57 14.44 -10.01
C ILE A 184 -9.89 13.69 -11.17
N LEU A 185 -10.34 13.93 -12.40
CA LEU A 185 -9.76 13.44 -13.64
C LEU A 185 -8.43 14.11 -13.93
#